data_3ef5a84bb4bf448e1d69b25d3c6f505b
#
_entry.id   3ef5a84bb4bf448e1d69b25d3c6f505b
#
_cell.length_a   1.000
_cell.length_b   1.000
_cell.length_c   1.000
_cell.angle_alpha   90.00
_cell.angle_beta   90.00
_cell.angle_gamma   90.00
#
_symmetry.space_group_name_H-M   'P 1'
#
loop_
_entity.id
_entity.type
_entity.pdbx_description
1 polymer ?
#
loop_
_entity_poly.entity_id
_entity_poly.type
_entity_poly.pdbx_seq_one_letter_code
_entity_poly.pdbx_strand_id
1 'polypeptide(L)'
;NSINHIEENDGINVYKSEIIWREFSHNLLWYFPNIHNTPIKNEFEKFEWDNNEANLIAWKKGLTGYPIVDAGMRELWATGWMHNRVRMIVASFLTKHLLLPWQLGEEWFWDTLLDADPASNTSGWQWVSGCGADAAPYFRIFNPIIQGEKFDPDGNYIKKFIPELNKLPKKFIHEPWKADSAILKNSDIKLGDTYPNPIVDHKFARERALNKYAELRK
;
A
#
# COMPACT_ATOMS: atom_id res chain seq x y z
N ASN A 1 9.05 -31.08 -10.65
CA ASN A 1 10.30 -31.85 -10.92
C ASN A 1 11.23 -31.16 -11.93
N SER A 2 10.74 -30.30 -12.82
CA SER A 2 11.55 -29.58 -13.83
C SER A 2 12.36 -28.37 -13.28
N ILE A 3 12.03 -27.87 -12.11
CA ILE A 3 12.70 -26.70 -11.50
C ILE A 3 14.01 -27.11 -10.80
N ASN A 4 14.17 -28.37 -10.42
CA ASN A 4 15.35 -28.83 -9.66
C ASN A 4 16.63 -29.02 -10.50
N HIS A 5 16.58 -28.77 -11.81
CA HIS A 5 17.73 -28.89 -12.72
C HIS A 5 18.25 -27.55 -13.25
N ILE A 6 17.68 -26.42 -12.76
CA ILE A 6 18.12 -25.09 -13.15
C ILE A 6 19.13 -24.62 -12.11
N GLU A 7 20.29 -24.08 -12.53
CA GLU A 7 21.27 -23.50 -11.62
C GLU A 7 20.61 -22.51 -10.67
N GLU A 8 20.88 -22.67 -9.37
CA GLU A 8 20.31 -21.79 -8.35
C GLU A 8 20.84 -20.36 -8.52
N ASN A 9 19.93 -19.44 -8.79
CA ASN A 9 20.18 -18.01 -8.76
C ASN A 9 19.13 -17.31 -7.89
N ASP A 10 19.39 -16.05 -7.55
CA ASP A 10 18.50 -15.26 -6.67
C ASP A 10 17.05 -15.24 -7.16
N GLY A 11 16.82 -15.14 -8.48
CA GLY A 11 15.48 -15.12 -9.07
C GLY A 11 14.73 -16.43 -8.86
N ILE A 12 15.41 -17.58 -8.96
CA ILE A 12 14.80 -18.91 -8.74
C ILE A 12 14.43 -19.08 -7.27
N ASN A 13 15.29 -18.65 -6.36
CA ASN A 13 15.02 -18.72 -4.93
C ASN A 13 13.84 -17.85 -4.51
N VAL A 14 13.75 -16.64 -5.08
CA VAL A 14 12.57 -15.77 -4.90
C VAL A 14 11.32 -16.46 -5.44
N TYR A 15 11.34 -17.01 -6.65
CA TYR A 15 10.19 -17.72 -7.24
C TYR A 15 9.74 -18.93 -6.40
N LYS A 16 10.68 -19.76 -5.92
CA LYS A 16 10.37 -20.86 -5.01
C LYS A 16 9.69 -20.35 -3.72
N SER A 17 10.19 -19.26 -3.16
CA SER A 17 9.60 -18.63 -1.97
C SER A 17 8.17 -18.15 -2.21
N GLU A 18 7.89 -17.55 -3.37
CA GLU A 18 6.54 -17.08 -3.72
C GLU A 18 5.56 -18.27 -3.86
N ILE A 19 6.00 -19.41 -4.40
CA ILE A 19 5.18 -20.64 -4.42
C ILE A 19 4.86 -21.13 -3.00
N ILE A 20 5.84 -21.10 -2.09
CA ILE A 20 5.65 -21.50 -0.70
C ILE A 20 4.67 -20.55 0.02
N TRP A 21 4.78 -19.25 -0.19
CA TRP A 21 3.85 -18.27 0.35
C TRP A 21 2.42 -18.49 -0.17
N ARG A 22 2.26 -18.84 -1.44
CA ARG A 22 0.95 -19.19 -2.01
C ARG A 22 0.36 -20.41 -1.31
N GLU A 23 1.12 -21.50 -1.17
CA GLU A 23 0.68 -22.71 -0.47
C GLU A 23 0.33 -22.43 1.00
N PHE A 24 1.14 -21.62 1.67
CA PHE A 24 0.86 -21.16 3.05
C PHE A 24 -0.46 -20.40 3.14
N SER A 25 -0.71 -19.47 2.22
CA SER A 25 -1.94 -18.69 2.18
C SER A 25 -3.18 -19.56 1.94
N HIS A 26 -3.09 -20.56 1.03
CA HIS A 26 -4.17 -21.52 0.79
C HIS A 26 -4.43 -22.41 2.00
N ASN A 27 -3.38 -22.83 2.71
CA ASN A 27 -3.52 -23.53 3.98
C ASN A 27 -4.26 -22.69 5.03
N LEU A 28 -3.91 -21.42 5.17
CA LEU A 28 -4.62 -20.52 6.08
C LEU A 28 -6.11 -20.42 5.71
N LEU A 29 -6.44 -20.24 4.43
CA LEU A 29 -7.83 -20.17 3.99
C LEU A 29 -8.59 -21.50 4.24
N TRP A 30 -7.91 -22.64 4.09
CA TRP A 30 -8.51 -23.96 4.38
C TRP A 30 -8.88 -24.13 5.85
N TYR A 31 -7.98 -23.76 6.76
CA TYR A 31 -8.21 -23.90 8.21
C TYR A 31 -9.02 -22.76 8.81
N PHE A 32 -9.02 -21.59 8.18
CA PHE A 32 -9.75 -20.38 8.59
C PHE A 32 -10.60 -19.86 7.44
N PRO A 33 -11.71 -20.54 7.08
CA PRO A 33 -12.51 -20.20 5.89
C PRO A 33 -13.11 -18.79 5.93
N ASN A 34 -13.25 -18.20 7.11
CA ASN A 34 -13.76 -16.83 7.31
C ASN A 34 -12.65 -15.77 7.38
N ILE A 35 -11.41 -16.10 7.02
CA ILE A 35 -10.25 -15.21 7.13
C ILE A 35 -10.43 -13.88 6.37
N HIS A 36 -11.22 -13.86 5.30
CA HIS A 36 -11.56 -12.66 4.53
C HIS A 36 -12.41 -11.63 5.31
N ASN A 37 -13.14 -12.05 6.35
CA ASN A 37 -13.97 -11.18 7.18
C ASN A 37 -13.35 -10.94 8.55
N THR A 38 -12.66 -11.96 9.12
CA THR A 38 -12.18 -11.94 10.50
C THR A 38 -10.65 -11.94 10.54
N PRO A 39 -10.02 -11.12 11.40
CA PRO A 39 -8.59 -11.18 11.59
C PRO A 39 -8.18 -12.48 12.28
N ILE A 40 -7.02 -13.05 11.90
CA ILE A 40 -6.48 -14.24 12.59
C ILE A 40 -6.14 -13.92 14.06
N LYS A 41 -5.61 -12.73 14.32
CA LYS A 41 -5.39 -12.25 15.67
C LYS A 41 -6.68 -11.61 16.20
N ASN A 42 -7.41 -12.33 17.02
CA ASN A 42 -8.74 -11.95 17.52
C ASN A 42 -8.78 -10.59 18.21
N GLU A 43 -7.67 -10.14 18.81
CA GLU A 43 -7.61 -8.81 19.42
C GLU A 43 -7.97 -7.69 18.41
N PHE A 44 -7.68 -7.88 17.13
CA PHE A 44 -7.99 -6.89 16.07
C PHE A 44 -9.48 -6.81 15.72
N GLU A 45 -10.33 -7.69 16.19
CA GLU A 45 -11.79 -7.53 16.09
C GLU A 45 -12.28 -6.28 16.84
N LYS A 46 -11.55 -5.90 17.89
CA LYS A 46 -11.84 -4.70 18.70
C LYS A 46 -11.12 -3.46 18.22
N PHE A 47 -10.34 -3.56 17.14
CA PHE A 47 -9.60 -2.42 16.63
C PHE A 47 -10.57 -1.38 16.05
N GLU A 48 -10.50 -0.16 16.58
CA GLU A 48 -11.34 0.94 16.13
C GLU A 48 -10.82 1.54 14.83
N TRP A 49 -11.36 1.06 13.73
CA TRP A 49 -11.13 1.61 12.39
C TRP A 49 -11.91 2.92 12.19
N ASP A 50 -11.38 3.78 11.32
CA ASP A 50 -12.11 4.95 10.80
C ASP A 50 -13.07 4.51 9.67
N ASN A 51 -14.05 5.35 9.36
CA ASN A 51 -15.05 5.10 8.30
C ASN A 51 -15.13 6.26 7.29
N ASN A 52 -14.04 7.01 7.12
CA ASN A 52 -14.00 8.17 6.24
C ASN A 52 -14.06 7.78 4.76
N GLU A 53 -15.26 7.84 4.18
CA GLU A 53 -15.52 7.50 2.77
C GLU A 53 -14.75 8.40 1.79
N ALA A 54 -14.58 9.68 2.10
CA ALA A 54 -13.84 10.61 1.24
C ALA A 54 -12.36 10.19 1.13
N ASN A 55 -11.75 9.73 2.23
CA ASN A 55 -10.40 9.20 2.23
C ASN A 55 -10.29 7.89 1.44
N LEU A 56 -11.29 7.00 1.54
CA LEU A 56 -11.34 5.77 0.76
C LEU A 56 -11.40 6.06 -0.75
N ILE A 57 -12.27 6.99 -1.15
CA ILE A 57 -12.40 7.41 -2.55
C ILE A 57 -11.09 8.05 -3.05
N ALA A 58 -10.47 8.91 -2.26
CA ALA A 58 -9.19 9.53 -2.61
C ALA A 58 -8.09 8.46 -2.80
N TRP A 59 -8.03 7.46 -1.92
CA TRP A 59 -7.09 6.35 -2.03
C TRP A 59 -7.37 5.52 -3.29
N LYS A 60 -8.60 5.07 -3.52
CA LYS A 60 -9.00 4.30 -4.71
C LYS A 60 -8.65 5.02 -6.02
N LYS A 61 -8.78 6.35 -6.06
CA LYS A 61 -8.52 7.17 -7.24
C LYS A 61 -7.06 7.61 -7.42
N GLY A 62 -6.17 7.30 -6.45
CA GLY A 62 -4.80 7.81 -6.47
C GLY A 62 -4.76 9.34 -6.37
N LEU A 63 -5.46 9.89 -5.39
CA LEU A 63 -5.60 11.32 -5.09
C LEU A 63 -5.30 11.61 -3.61
N THR A 64 -4.36 10.86 -3.01
CA THR A 64 -3.98 11.01 -1.61
C THR A 64 -3.02 12.16 -1.36
N GLY A 65 -2.38 12.67 -2.40
CA GLY A 65 -1.29 13.64 -2.32
C GLY A 65 0.07 13.03 -1.99
N TYR A 66 0.17 11.70 -1.86
CA TYR A 66 1.42 10.96 -1.71
C TYR A 66 1.79 10.28 -3.02
N PRO A 67 2.77 10.80 -3.79
CA PRO A 67 2.99 10.40 -5.19
C PRO A 67 3.20 8.90 -5.39
N ILE A 68 3.94 8.21 -4.52
CA ILE A 68 4.15 6.77 -4.66
C ILE A 68 2.86 5.96 -4.43
N VAL A 69 1.98 6.41 -3.54
CA VAL A 69 0.67 5.81 -3.29
C VAL A 69 -0.25 6.06 -4.48
N ASP A 70 -0.29 7.31 -4.94
CA ASP A 70 -1.16 7.73 -6.05
C ASP A 70 -0.75 7.05 -7.36
N ALA A 71 0.56 6.95 -7.63
CA ALA A 71 1.07 6.23 -8.79
C ALA A 71 0.67 4.74 -8.77
N GLY A 72 0.78 4.09 -7.60
CA GLY A 72 0.38 2.70 -7.43
C GLY A 72 -1.11 2.46 -7.70
N MET A 73 -1.97 3.31 -7.15
CA MET A 73 -3.42 3.16 -7.34
C MET A 73 -3.85 3.47 -8.77
N ARG A 74 -3.19 4.43 -9.44
CA ARG A 74 -3.44 4.72 -10.86
C ARG A 74 -2.90 3.63 -11.78
N GLU A 75 -1.73 3.03 -11.48
CA GLU A 75 -1.23 1.86 -12.19
C GLU A 75 -2.23 0.71 -12.10
N LEU A 76 -2.70 0.40 -10.88
CA LEU A 76 -3.68 -0.66 -10.66
C LEU A 76 -4.92 -0.46 -11.51
N TRP A 77 -5.52 0.73 -11.48
CA TRP A 77 -6.72 1.03 -12.26
C TRP A 77 -6.50 0.95 -13.76
N ALA A 78 -5.34 1.39 -14.25
CA ALA A 78 -5.03 1.42 -15.68
C ALA A 78 -4.65 0.05 -16.26
N THR A 79 -4.05 -0.84 -15.44
CA THR A 79 -3.41 -2.05 -15.94
C THR A 79 -3.90 -3.35 -15.32
N GLY A 80 -4.61 -3.27 -14.19
CA GLY A 80 -4.96 -4.44 -13.38
C GLY A 80 -3.76 -5.10 -12.69
N TRP A 81 -2.61 -4.44 -12.66
CA TRP A 81 -1.39 -4.95 -12.05
C TRP A 81 -0.72 -3.91 -11.16
N MET A 82 0.00 -4.37 -10.14
CA MET A 82 0.81 -3.55 -9.25
C MET A 82 1.97 -4.38 -8.70
N HIS A 83 3.18 -3.80 -8.73
CA HIS A 83 4.36 -4.46 -8.16
C HIS A 83 4.18 -4.73 -6.66
N ASN A 84 4.62 -5.90 -6.16
CA ASN A 84 4.45 -6.31 -4.76
C ASN A 84 4.86 -5.23 -3.75
N ARG A 85 6.00 -4.57 -3.94
CA ARG A 85 6.43 -3.47 -3.06
C ARG A 85 5.42 -2.34 -2.98
N VAL A 86 4.82 -1.97 -4.10
CA VAL A 86 3.82 -0.90 -4.14
C VAL A 86 2.54 -1.34 -3.46
N ARG A 87 2.10 -2.60 -3.64
CA ARG A 87 0.95 -3.18 -2.89
C ARG A 87 1.13 -3.02 -1.39
N MET A 88 2.33 -3.32 -0.86
CA MET A 88 2.62 -3.15 0.57
C MET A 88 2.53 -1.67 1.01
N ILE A 89 3.01 -0.73 0.20
CA ILE A 89 2.99 0.70 0.51
C ILE A 89 1.54 1.22 0.55
N VAL A 90 0.76 0.96 -0.51
CA VAL A 90 -0.63 1.46 -0.59
C VAL A 90 -1.54 0.81 0.44
N ALA A 91 -1.32 -0.48 0.77
CA ALA A 91 -2.07 -1.18 1.81
C ALA A 91 -1.72 -0.66 3.21
N SER A 92 -0.43 -0.43 3.49
CA SER A 92 0.00 0.21 4.73
C SER A 92 -0.54 1.64 4.86
N PHE A 93 -0.66 2.37 3.75
CA PHE A 93 -1.25 3.71 3.77
C PHE A 93 -2.73 3.66 4.14
N LEU A 94 -3.51 2.79 3.51
CA LEU A 94 -4.92 2.61 3.83
C LEU A 94 -5.13 2.28 5.31
N THR A 95 -4.45 1.25 5.81
CA THR A 95 -4.72 0.68 7.14
C THR A 95 -4.11 1.47 8.29
N LYS A 96 -3.03 2.22 8.06
CA LYS A 96 -2.28 2.90 9.11
C LYS A 96 -2.30 4.42 9.02
N HIS A 97 -2.23 4.98 7.79
CA HIS A 97 -2.36 6.43 7.62
C HIS A 97 -3.81 6.88 7.64
N LEU A 98 -4.69 6.14 6.98
CA LEU A 98 -6.11 6.47 6.94
C LEU A 98 -6.92 5.77 8.04
N LEU A 99 -6.36 4.75 8.70
CA LEU A 99 -7.03 3.87 9.68
C LEU A 99 -8.31 3.20 9.13
N LEU A 100 -8.39 3.00 7.82
CA LEU A 100 -9.53 2.34 7.20
C LEU A 100 -9.40 0.81 7.32
N PRO A 101 -10.53 0.08 7.45
CA PRO A 101 -10.53 -1.37 7.52
C PRO A 101 -9.82 -2.00 6.33
N TRP A 102 -8.98 -3.00 6.60
CA TRP A 102 -8.21 -3.70 5.56
C TRP A 102 -9.13 -4.42 4.55
N GLN A 103 -10.31 -4.83 4.96
CA GLN A 103 -11.31 -5.47 4.10
C GLN A 103 -11.71 -4.58 2.92
N LEU A 104 -11.80 -3.25 3.12
CA LEU A 104 -12.11 -2.31 2.03
C LEU A 104 -11.03 -2.28 0.95
N GLY A 105 -9.78 -2.49 1.36
CA GLY A 105 -8.67 -2.58 0.43
C GLY A 105 -8.58 -3.96 -0.23
N GLU A 106 -8.83 -5.04 0.52
CA GLU A 106 -8.94 -6.40 0.00
C GLU A 106 -9.98 -6.51 -1.10
N GLU A 107 -11.19 -6.00 -0.86
CA GLU A 107 -12.28 -5.95 -1.82
C GLU A 107 -11.89 -5.17 -3.08
N TRP A 108 -11.27 -4.01 -2.91
CA TRP A 108 -10.80 -3.22 -4.04
C TRP A 108 -9.73 -3.93 -4.87
N PHE A 109 -8.80 -4.63 -4.24
CA PHE A 109 -7.79 -5.43 -4.93
C PHE A 109 -8.40 -6.63 -5.64
N TRP A 110 -9.38 -7.28 -5.02
CA TRP A 110 -10.14 -8.35 -5.64
C TRP A 110 -10.81 -7.91 -6.94
N ASP A 111 -11.43 -6.74 -6.94
CA ASP A 111 -12.15 -6.20 -8.10
C ASP A 111 -11.22 -5.70 -9.22
N THR A 112 -9.99 -5.31 -8.89
CA THR A 112 -9.14 -4.56 -9.82
C THR A 112 -7.88 -5.30 -10.27
N LEU A 113 -7.36 -6.26 -9.48
CA LEU A 113 -6.18 -7.03 -9.85
C LEU A 113 -6.52 -8.19 -10.79
N LEU A 114 -5.79 -8.31 -11.90
CA LEU A 114 -5.91 -9.44 -12.83
C LEU A 114 -5.34 -10.75 -12.24
N ASP A 115 -4.43 -10.65 -11.29
CA ASP A 115 -3.81 -11.77 -10.58
C ASP A 115 -4.42 -12.00 -9.18
N ALA A 116 -5.63 -11.50 -8.94
CA ALA A 116 -6.32 -11.67 -7.67
C ALA A 116 -6.51 -13.16 -7.35
N ASP A 117 -6.05 -13.56 -6.16
CA ASP A 117 -6.23 -14.88 -5.58
C ASP A 117 -6.78 -14.70 -4.16
N PRO A 118 -7.87 -15.38 -3.78
CA PRO A 118 -8.55 -15.10 -2.52
C PRO A 118 -7.65 -15.36 -1.30
N ALA A 119 -6.83 -16.42 -1.33
CA ALA A 119 -5.96 -16.76 -0.23
C ALA A 119 -4.80 -15.77 -0.09
N SER A 120 -4.12 -15.48 -1.20
CA SER A 120 -2.97 -14.57 -1.22
C SER A 120 -3.37 -13.12 -0.96
N ASN A 121 -4.51 -12.67 -1.50
CA ASN A 121 -5.03 -11.33 -1.29
C ASN A 121 -5.34 -11.09 0.20
N THR A 122 -6.16 -11.94 0.79
CA THR A 122 -6.52 -11.85 2.22
C THR A 122 -5.30 -11.93 3.13
N SER A 123 -4.42 -12.91 2.90
CA SER A 123 -3.20 -13.08 3.71
C SER A 123 -2.29 -11.86 3.61
N GLY A 124 -2.13 -11.28 2.43
CA GLY A 124 -1.33 -10.08 2.20
C GLY A 124 -1.89 -8.85 2.93
N TRP A 125 -3.20 -8.64 2.87
CA TRP A 125 -3.86 -7.55 3.58
C TRP A 125 -3.78 -7.69 5.10
N GLN A 126 -4.00 -8.89 5.64
CA GLN A 126 -3.84 -9.15 7.06
C GLN A 126 -2.38 -9.05 7.51
N TRP A 127 -1.42 -9.46 6.65
CA TRP A 127 0.00 -9.29 6.92
C TRP A 127 0.37 -7.81 7.09
N VAL A 128 -0.03 -6.96 6.14
CA VAL A 128 0.26 -5.51 6.21
C VAL A 128 -0.44 -4.87 7.40
N SER A 129 -1.68 -5.25 7.69
CA SER A 129 -2.47 -4.69 8.80
C SER A 129 -1.92 -5.06 10.17
N GLY A 130 -1.16 -6.14 10.27
CA GLY A 130 -0.60 -6.63 11.52
C GLY A 130 -1.46 -7.69 12.23
N CYS A 131 -2.58 -8.09 11.63
CA CYS A 131 -3.58 -8.99 12.24
C CYS A 131 -3.54 -10.44 11.70
N GLY A 132 -2.67 -10.76 10.74
CA GLY A 132 -2.53 -12.09 10.16
C GLY A 132 -1.68 -13.06 10.99
N ALA A 133 -1.56 -14.33 10.54
CA ALA A 133 -0.80 -15.38 11.21
C ALA A 133 0.70 -15.04 11.32
N ASP A 134 1.32 -14.64 10.19
CA ASP A 134 2.72 -14.17 10.11
C ASP A 134 2.75 -12.68 9.81
N ALA A 135 1.97 -11.91 10.57
CA ALA A 135 1.78 -10.50 10.30
C ALA A 135 3.04 -9.67 10.56
N ALA A 136 3.26 -8.69 9.70
CA ALA A 136 4.25 -7.65 9.96
C ALA A 136 3.97 -7.00 11.32
N PRO A 137 5.01 -6.67 12.11
CA PRO A 137 4.82 -5.94 13.34
C PRO A 137 4.03 -4.65 13.09
N TYR A 138 2.99 -4.40 13.87
CA TYR A 138 2.10 -3.25 13.64
C TYR A 138 2.84 -1.90 13.62
N PHE A 139 3.89 -1.75 14.40
CA PHE A 139 4.72 -0.54 14.41
C PHE A 139 5.50 -0.30 13.10
N ARG A 140 5.58 -1.31 12.21
CA ARG A 140 6.18 -1.16 10.87
C ARG A 140 5.20 -0.42 9.95
N ILE A 141 5.10 0.88 10.17
CA ILE A 141 4.32 1.79 9.32
C ILE A 141 5.25 2.29 8.21
N PHE A 142 4.93 1.95 6.96
CA PHE A 142 5.73 2.43 5.83
C PHE A 142 5.57 3.94 5.67
N ASN A 143 6.69 4.66 5.69
CA ASN A 143 6.70 6.07 5.30
C ASN A 143 6.68 6.15 3.77
N PRO A 144 5.59 6.62 3.13
CA PRO A 144 5.48 6.61 1.66
C PRO A 144 6.55 7.46 0.98
N ILE A 145 7.03 8.53 1.63
CA ILE A 145 8.09 9.39 1.11
C ILE A 145 9.40 8.61 1.02
N ILE A 146 9.85 8.03 2.15
CA ILE A 146 11.09 7.25 2.22
C ILE A 146 11.02 6.02 1.31
N GLN A 147 9.84 5.40 1.18
CA GLN A 147 9.66 4.28 0.24
C GLN A 147 9.79 4.74 -1.20
N GLY A 148 9.22 5.88 -1.56
CA GLY A 148 9.38 6.49 -2.87
C GLY A 148 10.85 6.80 -3.18
N GLU A 149 11.54 7.52 -2.30
CA GLU A 149 12.96 7.84 -2.44
C GLU A 149 13.85 6.60 -2.63
N LYS A 150 13.53 5.52 -1.93
CA LYS A 150 14.30 4.27 -1.99
C LYS A 150 14.08 3.47 -3.26
N PHE A 151 12.83 3.35 -3.73
CA PHE A 151 12.45 2.42 -4.81
C PHE A 151 12.18 3.09 -6.15
N ASP A 152 12.00 4.40 -6.15
CA ASP A 152 11.87 5.25 -7.35
C ASP A 152 12.67 6.56 -7.18
N PRO A 153 14.00 6.48 -6.96
CA PRO A 153 14.81 7.63 -6.59
C PRO A 153 14.79 8.77 -7.62
N ASP A 154 14.50 8.46 -8.88
CA ASP A 154 14.43 9.43 -9.97
C ASP A 154 12.99 9.90 -10.28
N GLY A 155 12.00 9.29 -9.61
CA GLY A 155 10.59 9.58 -9.84
C GLY A 155 10.06 9.08 -11.19
N ASN A 156 10.74 8.12 -11.82
CA ASN A 156 10.34 7.61 -13.14
C ASN A 156 9.02 6.86 -13.09
N TYR A 157 8.82 6.04 -12.07
CA TYR A 157 7.57 5.34 -11.83
C TYR A 157 6.44 6.32 -11.52
N ILE A 158 6.68 7.29 -10.63
CA ILE A 158 5.71 8.33 -10.30
C ILE A 158 5.31 9.10 -11.55
N LYS A 159 6.26 9.59 -12.32
CA LYS A 159 5.98 10.37 -13.55
C LYS A 159 5.22 9.58 -14.60
N LYS A 160 5.43 8.26 -14.68
CA LYS A 160 4.72 7.40 -15.63
C LYS A 160 3.21 7.38 -15.35
N PHE A 161 2.80 7.35 -14.08
CA PHE A 161 1.39 7.21 -13.69
C PHE A 161 0.77 8.51 -13.16
N ILE A 162 1.60 9.55 -12.95
CA ILE A 162 1.17 10.90 -12.55
C ILE A 162 1.79 11.92 -13.52
N PRO A 163 1.28 12.01 -14.76
CA PRO A 163 1.86 12.87 -15.79
C PRO A 163 1.86 14.36 -15.40
N GLU A 164 0.96 14.80 -14.54
CA GLU A 164 0.93 16.16 -14.01
C GLU A 164 2.20 16.53 -13.22
N LEU A 165 2.96 15.54 -12.70
CA LEU A 165 4.23 15.76 -12.01
C LEU A 165 5.46 15.68 -12.92
N ASN A 166 5.31 15.51 -14.23
CA ASN A 166 6.43 15.30 -15.15
C ASN A 166 7.47 16.42 -15.17
N LYS A 167 7.03 17.67 -15.00
CA LYS A 167 7.89 18.85 -15.01
C LYS A 167 8.49 19.16 -13.64
N LEU A 168 8.03 18.49 -12.58
CA LEU A 168 8.52 18.75 -11.23
C LEU A 168 9.97 18.26 -11.09
N PRO A 169 10.87 19.09 -10.54
CA PRO A 169 12.24 18.67 -10.27
C PRO A 169 12.29 17.45 -9.36
N LYS A 170 13.22 16.50 -9.65
CA LYS A 170 13.43 15.26 -8.91
C LYS A 170 13.43 15.46 -7.39
N LYS A 171 14.05 16.54 -6.91
CA LYS A 171 14.14 16.86 -5.47
C LYS A 171 12.78 16.89 -4.75
N PHE A 172 11.70 17.23 -5.47
CA PHE A 172 10.37 17.41 -4.90
C PHE A 172 9.38 16.34 -5.34
N ILE A 173 9.80 15.36 -6.16
CA ILE A 173 8.90 14.39 -6.77
C ILE A 173 8.15 13.53 -5.75
N HIS A 174 8.74 13.29 -4.58
CA HIS A 174 8.13 12.51 -3.50
C HIS A 174 7.35 13.36 -2.50
N GLU A 175 7.60 14.68 -2.50
CA GLU A 175 6.97 15.66 -1.59
C GLU A 175 6.66 16.96 -2.34
N PRO A 176 5.73 16.96 -3.31
CA PRO A 176 5.41 18.15 -4.12
C PRO A 176 5.05 19.38 -3.27
N TRP A 177 4.43 19.17 -2.12
CA TRP A 177 4.03 20.22 -1.18
C TRP A 177 5.20 20.94 -0.50
N LYS A 178 6.42 20.45 -0.62
CA LYS A 178 7.65 21.13 -0.15
C LYS A 178 8.28 22.05 -1.20
N ALA A 179 7.81 22.00 -2.45
CA ALA A 179 8.28 22.92 -3.48
C ALA A 179 7.73 24.31 -3.26
N ASP A 180 8.56 25.33 -3.47
CA ASP A 180 8.09 26.71 -3.41
C ASP A 180 7.13 27.03 -4.56
N SER A 181 6.41 28.16 -4.42
CA SER A 181 5.39 28.58 -5.37
C SER A 181 5.95 28.83 -6.78
N ALA A 182 7.20 29.27 -6.90
CA ALA A 182 7.83 29.52 -8.21
C ALA A 182 8.14 28.19 -8.92
N ILE A 183 8.64 27.19 -8.20
CA ILE A 183 8.88 25.83 -8.73
C ILE A 183 7.56 25.19 -9.17
N LEU A 184 6.53 25.24 -8.33
CA LEU A 184 5.21 24.69 -8.66
C LEU A 184 4.63 25.34 -9.90
N LYS A 185 4.69 26.67 -9.99
CA LYS A 185 4.21 27.44 -11.16
C LYS A 185 4.98 27.07 -12.44
N ASN A 186 6.31 26.95 -12.37
CA ASN A 186 7.15 26.57 -13.52
C ASN A 186 6.90 25.11 -13.95
N SER A 187 6.37 24.30 -13.05
CA SER A 187 6.00 22.89 -13.31
C SER A 187 4.53 22.74 -13.71
N ASP A 188 3.77 23.82 -13.86
CA ASP A 188 2.33 23.82 -14.11
C ASP A 188 1.51 23.10 -13.03
N ILE A 189 2.00 23.10 -11.78
CA ILE A 189 1.34 22.45 -10.66
C ILE A 189 0.65 23.48 -9.78
N LYS A 190 -0.63 23.23 -9.48
CA LYS A 190 -1.40 23.93 -8.46
C LYS A 190 -1.91 22.87 -7.48
N LEU A 191 -1.31 22.87 -6.29
CA LEU A 191 -1.70 21.94 -5.23
C LEU A 191 -3.15 22.18 -4.78
N GLY A 192 -3.89 21.08 -4.65
CA GLY A 192 -5.33 21.12 -4.38
C GLY A 192 -6.20 21.29 -5.63
N ASP A 193 -5.59 21.42 -6.83
CA ASP A 193 -6.28 21.55 -8.11
C ASP A 193 -5.73 20.54 -9.13
N THR A 194 -4.54 20.78 -9.72
CA THR A 194 -3.93 19.87 -10.70
C THR A 194 -3.31 18.62 -10.04
N TYR A 195 -2.82 18.74 -8.81
CA TYR A 195 -2.39 17.63 -7.97
C TYR A 195 -2.85 17.86 -6.53
N PRO A 196 -3.34 16.84 -5.80
CA PRO A 196 -3.88 17.02 -4.45
C PRO A 196 -2.81 17.41 -3.43
N ASN A 197 -3.24 18.11 -2.38
CA ASN A 197 -2.48 18.19 -1.14
C ASN A 197 -2.51 16.84 -0.41
N PRO A 198 -1.52 16.52 0.45
CA PRO A 198 -1.60 15.37 1.32
C PRO A 198 -2.89 15.38 2.16
N ILE A 199 -3.69 14.29 2.06
CA ILE A 199 -4.97 14.18 2.80
C ILE A 199 -4.77 13.93 4.29
N VAL A 200 -3.56 13.55 4.69
CA VAL A 200 -3.16 13.35 6.09
C VAL A 200 -1.67 13.63 6.24
N ASP A 201 -1.26 14.23 7.34
CA ASP A 201 0.16 14.36 7.70
C ASP A 201 0.74 13.02 8.15
N HIS A 202 1.91 12.64 7.64
CA HIS A 202 2.55 11.35 7.95
C HIS A 202 2.86 11.18 9.44
N LYS A 203 3.41 12.21 10.09
CA LYS A 203 3.81 12.12 11.50
C LYS A 203 2.57 11.96 12.39
N PHE A 204 1.58 12.80 12.19
CA PHE A 204 0.29 12.71 12.88
C PHE A 204 -0.35 11.34 12.68
N ALA A 205 -0.45 10.86 11.44
CA ALA A 205 -1.05 9.58 11.12
C ALA A 205 -0.33 8.41 11.80
N ARG A 206 1.01 8.44 11.78
CA ARG A 206 1.83 7.42 12.44
C ARG A 206 1.61 7.40 13.96
N GLU A 207 1.62 8.54 14.61
CA GLU A 207 1.37 8.65 16.06
C GLU A 207 -0.03 8.16 16.41
N ARG A 208 -1.05 8.57 15.65
CA ARG A 208 -2.44 8.13 15.82
C ARG A 208 -2.57 6.62 15.70
N ALA A 209 -1.97 6.01 14.66
CA ALA A 209 -2.02 4.56 14.47
C ALA A 209 -1.35 3.80 15.62
N LEU A 210 -0.21 4.26 16.11
CA LEU A 210 0.49 3.64 17.24
C LEU A 210 -0.29 3.75 18.54
N ASN A 211 -0.94 4.88 18.79
CA ASN A 211 -1.79 5.08 19.98
C ASN A 211 -2.99 4.13 19.94
N LYS A 212 -3.69 4.03 18.81
CA LYS A 212 -4.80 3.07 18.62
C LYS A 212 -4.36 1.62 18.85
N TYR A 213 -3.19 1.25 18.35
CA TYR A 213 -2.64 -0.09 18.60
C TYR A 213 -2.27 -0.32 20.08
N ALA A 214 -1.76 0.69 20.77
CA ALA A 214 -1.46 0.59 22.19
C ALA A 214 -2.73 0.43 23.05
N GLU A 215 -3.85 1.04 22.65
CA GLU A 215 -5.16 0.87 23.28
C GLU A 215 -5.68 -0.56 23.14
N LEU A 216 -5.49 -1.19 21.97
CA LEU A 216 -5.88 -2.57 21.71
C LEU A 216 -5.21 -3.59 22.65
N ARG A 217 -4.03 -3.27 23.17
CA ARG A 217 -3.21 -4.17 24.01
C ARG A 217 -3.45 -3.99 25.50
N LYS A 218 -4.34 -3.11 25.90
CA LYS A 218 -4.76 -2.91 27.29
C LYS A 218 -5.96 -3.78 27.63
#